data_3df65862959e116899b7dbc554a4cf38
#
_entry.id   3df65862959e116899b7dbc554a4cf38
#
_cell.length_a   1.000
_cell.length_b   1.000
_cell.length_c   1.000
_cell.angle_alpha   90.00
_cell.angle_beta   90.00
_cell.angle_gamma   90.00
#
_symmetry.space_group_name_H-M   'P 1'
#
loop_
_entity.id
_entity.type
_entity.pdbx_description
1 polymer ?
#
loop_
_entity_poly.entity_id
_entity_poly.type
_entity_poly.pdbx_seq_one_letter_code
_entity_poly.pdbx_strand_id
1 'polypeptide(L)'
;MILQKEEKNCIATTSSFILKNDVVIIPTDTIYGFSGLPSAETTLLSIKKRDKSKKLIYLIEKPEIALKYIDINFYSKFELDFFLSHWPNPLTIIYKTKNETIALRCPKDNWLSGLLSSVGSPIFSTSVNISGNNSMQDIIDIKRSFQKDIPLIVDGGNINGTSSTIIDVSKRPFKVLRNGSYFINFDAISQGCQPRIY
;
A
#
# COMPACT_ATOMS: atom_id res chain seq x y z
N MET A 1 18.32 9.48 9.83
CA MET A 1 18.19 10.77 9.10
C MET A 1 16.74 11.22 9.10
N ILE A 2 16.45 12.52 9.10
CA ILE A 2 15.11 13.08 8.92
C ILE A 2 15.17 14.04 7.74
N LEU A 3 14.20 13.93 6.81
CA LEU A 3 14.03 14.83 5.66
C LEU A 3 12.63 15.43 5.65
N GLN A 4 12.49 16.68 5.25
CA GLN A 4 11.16 17.25 4.98
C GLN A 4 10.65 16.75 3.63
N LYS A 5 9.35 16.42 3.54
CA LYS A 5 8.73 15.90 2.31
C LYS A 5 8.91 16.87 1.13
N GLU A 6 8.93 18.16 1.40
CA GLU A 6 9.03 19.25 0.44
C GLU A 6 10.48 19.52 -0.04
N GLU A 7 11.48 18.93 0.59
CA GLU A 7 12.87 19.10 0.16
C GLU A 7 13.07 18.58 -1.25
N LYS A 8 13.75 19.38 -2.09
CA LYS A 8 13.98 19.09 -3.51
C LYS A 8 14.55 17.70 -3.80
N ASN A 9 15.41 17.20 -2.90
CA ASN A 9 16.07 15.89 -3.06
C ASN A 9 15.36 14.77 -2.28
N CYS A 10 14.21 15.03 -1.66
CA CYS A 10 13.57 14.06 -0.76
C CYS A 10 13.23 12.75 -1.48
N ILE A 11 12.64 12.80 -2.67
CA ILE A 11 12.32 11.60 -3.47
C ILE A 11 13.59 10.83 -3.82
N ALA A 12 14.61 11.48 -4.37
CA ALA A 12 15.83 10.81 -4.77
C ALA A 12 16.57 10.17 -3.59
N THR A 13 16.64 10.89 -2.46
CA THR A 13 17.26 10.35 -1.23
C THR A 13 16.45 9.17 -0.70
N THR A 14 15.12 9.30 -0.57
CA THR A 14 14.26 8.21 -0.08
C THR A 14 14.35 6.97 -0.97
N SER A 15 14.32 7.17 -2.29
CA SER A 15 14.52 6.08 -3.28
C SER A 15 15.85 5.38 -3.08
N SER A 16 16.94 6.13 -2.84
CA SER A 16 18.27 5.55 -2.64
C SER A 16 18.36 4.66 -1.39
N PHE A 17 17.68 5.02 -0.29
CA PHE A 17 17.60 4.16 0.90
C PHE A 17 16.78 2.89 0.61
N ILE A 18 15.61 3.03 -0.03
CA ILE A 18 14.78 1.88 -0.39
C ILE A 18 15.54 0.91 -1.30
N LEU A 19 16.26 1.42 -2.32
CA LEU A 19 17.05 0.60 -3.26
C LEU A 19 18.26 -0.09 -2.61
N LYS A 20 18.74 0.42 -1.47
CA LYS A 20 19.74 -0.25 -0.61
C LYS A 20 19.10 -1.31 0.31
N ASN A 21 17.82 -1.61 0.13
CA ASN A 21 17.08 -2.57 0.94
C ASN A 21 16.80 -2.10 2.39
N ASP A 22 16.83 -0.79 2.61
CA ASP A 22 16.46 -0.21 3.91
C ASP A 22 14.94 -0.13 4.07
N VAL A 23 14.49 -0.25 5.33
CA VAL A 23 13.14 0.12 5.74
C VAL A 23 13.16 1.58 6.14
N VAL A 24 12.25 2.37 5.55
CA VAL A 24 12.09 3.80 5.81
C VAL A 24 10.70 4.10 6.36
N ILE A 25 10.51 5.25 7.02
CA ILE A 25 9.19 5.75 7.36
C ILE A 25 8.84 6.90 6.43
N ILE A 26 7.67 6.80 5.76
CA ILE A 26 7.19 7.82 4.82
C ILE A 26 5.74 8.20 5.10
N PRO A 27 5.35 9.46 4.84
CA PRO A 27 3.96 9.87 4.80
C PRO A 27 3.26 9.24 3.59
N THR A 28 2.00 8.84 3.75
CA THR A 28 1.16 8.39 2.64
C THR A 28 -0.11 9.24 2.54
N ASP A 29 -0.90 9.00 1.51
CA ASP A 29 -2.22 9.61 1.34
C ASP A 29 -3.26 9.17 2.39
N THR A 30 -2.87 8.31 3.34
CA THR A 30 -3.73 7.84 4.43
C THR A 30 -3.09 8.04 5.80
N ILE A 31 -2.01 7.35 6.10
CA ILE A 31 -1.28 7.36 7.37
C ILE A 31 0.22 7.17 7.11
N TYR A 32 1.06 7.45 8.10
CA TYR A 32 2.48 7.09 8.00
C TYR A 32 2.70 5.59 7.85
N GLY A 33 3.66 5.20 7.01
CA GLY A 33 4.00 3.80 6.72
C GLY A 33 5.49 3.49 6.87
N PHE A 34 5.80 2.35 7.49
CA PHE A 34 7.06 1.67 7.23
C PHE A 34 7.03 1.14 5.79
N SER A 35 8.02 1.49 5.01
CA SER A 35 8.06 1.17 3.58
C SER A 35 9.44 0.69 3.14
N GLY A 36 9.49 -0.19 2.16
CA GLY A 36 10.72 -0.75 1.61
C GLY A 36 10.44 -1.74 0.49
N LEU A 37 11.51 -2.28 -0.10
CA LEU A 37 11.41 -3.34 -1.10
C LEU A 37 10.89 -4.66 -0.48
N PRO A 38 10.24 -5.55 -1.27
CA PRO A 38 9.82 -6.86 -0.78
C PRO A 38 10.94 -7.64 -0.08
N SER A 39 12.18 -7.50 -0.52
CA SER A 39 13.36 -8.13 0.08
C SER A 39 13.69 -7.63 1.50
N ALA A 40 13.22 -6.45 1.90
CA ALA A 40 13.38 -5.91 3.26
C ALA A 40 12.29 -6.36 4.25
N GLU A 41 11.41 -7.29 3.86
CA GLU A 41 10.29 -7.73 4.70
C GLU A 41 10.74 -8.30 6.05
N THR A 42 11.81 -9.09 6.08
CA THR A 42 12.36 -9.66 7.33
C THR A 42 12.79 -8.57 8.31
N THR A 43 13.43 -7.51 7.82
CA THR A 43 13.80 -6.34 8.63
C THR A 43 12.56 -5.65 9.19
N LEU A 44 11.53 -5.45 8.36
CA LEU A 44 10.26 -4.87 8.79
C LEU A 44 9.58 -5.69 9.88
N LEU A 45 9.51 -7.01 9.71
CA LEU A 45 8.89 -7.92 10.68
C LEU A 45 9.58 -7.83 12.05
N SER A 46 10.91 -7.75 12.05
CA SER A 46 11.71 -7.55 13.27
C SER A 46 11.38 -6.21 13.96
N ILE A 47 11.37 -5.10 13.21
CA ILE A 47 11.05 -3.75 13.72
C ILE A 47 9.66 -3.72 14.35
N LYS A 48 8.66 -4.29 13.67
CA LYS A 48 7.26 -4.27 14.12
C LYS A 48 6.93 -5.34 15.16
N LYS A 49 7.82 -6.28 15.44
CA LYS A 49 7.51 -7.51 16.19
C LYS A 49 6.24 -8.19 15.65
N ARG A 50 6.17 -8.29 14.30
CA ARG A 50 4.97 -8.73 13.58
C ARG A 50 5.06 -10.19 13.19
N ASP A 51 3.95 -10.91 13.34
CA ASP A 51 3.80 -12.26 12.81
C ASP A 51 3.81 -12.26 11.26
N LYS A 52 4.54 -13.20 10.67
CA LYS A 52 4.64 -13.43 9.22
C LYS A 52 3.29 -13.75 8.54
N SER A 53 2.29 -14.22 9.31
CA SER A 53 0.97 -14.56 8.76
C SER A 53 0.18 -13.35 8.22
N LYS A 54 0.52 -12.13 8.66
CA LYS A 54 -0.17 -10.91 8.23
C LYS A 54 0.49 -10.36 6.95
N LYS A 55 -0.15 -10.56 5.80
CA LYS A 55 0.33 -10.04 4.50
C LYS A 55 0.56 -8.54 4.50
N LEU A 56 1.53 -8.09 3.74
CA LEU A 56 1.84 -6.67 3.53
C LEU A 56 1.01 -6.12 2.36
N ILE A 57 0.79 -4.80 2.39
CA ILE A 57 0.20 -4.06 1.27
C ILE A 57 1.36 -3.53 0.43
N TYR A 58 1.29 -3.72 -0.88
CA TYR A 58 2.27 -3.19 -1.83
C TYR A 58 1.69 -1.99 -2.56
N LEU A 59 2.43 -0.88 -2.51
CA LEU A 59 2.12 0.34 -3.25
C LEU A 59 2.65 0.20 -4.68
N ILE A 60 1.81 0.56 -5.66
CA ILE A 60 2.13 0.58 -7.08
C ILE A 60 1.93 1.98 -7.65
N GLU A 61 2.77 2.37 -8.62
CA GLU A 61 2.73 3.70 -9.23
C GLU A 61 1.46 3.96 -10.03
N LYS A 62 1.02 2.95 -10.80
CA LYS A 62 -0.13 3.03 -11.72
C LYS A 62 -1.00 1.80 -11.62
N PRO A 63 -2.34 1.92 -11.85
CA PRO A 63 -3.26 0.79 -11.76
C PRO A 63 -2.85 -0.41 -12.62
N GLU A 64 -2.37 -0.17 -13.84
CA GLU A 64 -2.03 -1.21 -14.81
C GLU A 64 -0.87 -2.11 -14.35
N ILE A 65 -0.03 -1.61 -13.44
CA ILE A 65 1.07 -2.40 -12.85
C ILE A 65 0.52 -3.63 -12.11
N ALA A 66 -0.69 -3.55 -11.56
CA ALA A 66 -1.33 -4.66 -10.87
C ALA A 66 -1.43 -5.92 -11.77
N LEU A 67 -1.70 -5.75 -13.06
CA LEU A 67 -1.86 -6.84 -14.01
C LEU A 67 -0.64 -7.76 -14.12
N LYS A 68 0.54 -7.28 -13.75
CA LYS A 68 1.79 -8.08 -13.73
C LYS A 68 1.88 -9.06 -12.56
N TYR A 69 1.08 -8.84 -11.51
CA TYR A 69 1.19 -9.57 -10.25
C TYR A 69 0.01 -10.47 -9.94
N ILE A 70 -1.11 -10.32 -10.66
CA ILE A 70 -2.36 -11.01 -10.39
C ILE A 70 -2.63 -12.13 -11.41
N ASP A 71 -3.50 -13.06 -11.06
CA ASP A 71 -4.03 -14.03 -12.00
C ASP A 71 -5.18 -13.39 -12.79
N ILE A 72 -4.86 -12.79 -13.94
CA ILE A 72 -5.84 -12.10 -14.80
C ILE A 72 -6.96 -13.02 -15.30
N ASN A 73 -6.70 -14.33 -15.43
CA ASN A 73 -7.69 -15.30 -15.93
C ASN A 73 -8.79 -15.61 -14.90
N PHE A 74 -8.58 -15.25 -13.63
CA PHE A 74 -9.60 -15.39 -12.60
C PHE A 74 -10.71 -14.36 -12.70
N TYR A 75 -10.46 -13.24 -13.37
CA TYR A 75 -11.36 -12.09 -13.47
C TYR A 75 -11.88 -11.93 -14.90
N SER A 76 -13.14 -11.52 -15.04
CA SER A 76 -13.63 -11.00 -16.32
C SER A 76 -12.95 -9.66 -16.63
N LYS A 77 -12.93 -9.29 -17.93
CA LYS A 77 -12.43 -7.98 -18.33
C LYS A 77 -13.18 -6.84 -17.62
N PHE A 78 -14.50 -6.96 -17.50
CA PHE A 78 -15.34 -5.97 -16.80
C PHE A 78 -14.94 -5.78 -15.33
N GLU A 79 -14.65 -6.87 -14.61
CA GLU A 79 -14.18 -6.81 -13.22
C GLU A 79 -12.82 -6.15 -13.10
N LEU A 80 -11.89 -6.48 -14.00
CA LEU A 80 -10.56 -5.84 -14.01
C LEU A 80 -10.69 -4.33 -14.29
N ASP A 81 -11.42 -3.94 -15.32
CA ASP A 81 -11.65 -2.54 -15.68
C ASP A 81 -12.32 -1.79 -14.51
N PHE A 82 -13.31 -2.41 -13.86
CA PHE A 82 -13.96 -1.86 -12.68
C PHE A 82 -12.96 -1.63 -11.53
N PHE A 83 -12.19 -2.63 -11.13
CA PHE A 83 -11.25 -2.48 -10.01
C PHE A 83 -10.16 -1.47 -10.30
N LEU A 84 -9.58 -1.49 -11.50
CA LEU A 84 -8.53 -0.56 -11.88
C LEU A 84 -9.02 0.89 -11.96
N SER A 85 -10.28 1.12 -12.38
CA SER A 85 -10.88 2.46 -12.47
C SER A 85 -11.09 3.12 -11.10
N HIS A 86 -11.08 2.35 -10.01
CA HIS A 86 -11.18 2.87 -8.65
C HIS A 86 -9.84 3.38 -8.10
N TRP A 87 -8.74 3.24 -8.82
CA TRP A 87 -7.44 3.79 -8.49
C TRP A 87 -7.08 4.98 -9.41
N PRO A 88 -6.29 5.96 -8.91
CA PRO A 88 -5.69 6.04 -7.58
C PRO A 88 -6.68 6.56 -6.53
N ASN A 89 -6.77 5.86 -5.41
CA ASN A 89 -7.60 6.22 -4.25
C ASN A 89 -7.14 5.44 -3.00
N PRO A 90 -7.59 5.80 -1.78
CA PRO A 90 -7.31 5.06 -0.56
C PRO A 90 -8.02 3.70 -0.50
N LEU A 91 -7.83 2.89 -1.51
CA LEU A 91 -8.40 1.56 -1.70
C LEU A 91 -7.29 0.53 -1.85
N THR A 92 -7.28 -0.46 -0.97
CA THR A 92 -6.44 -1.65 -1.06
C THR A 92 -7.27 -2.80 -1.59
N ILE A 93 -6.79 -3.47 -2.61
CA ILE A 93 -7.46 -4.61 -3.23
C ILE A 93 -6.59 -5.85 -3.07
N ILE A 94 -7.17 -6.90 -2.47
CA ILE A 94 -6.53 -8.21 -2.35
C ILE A 94 -6.94 -9.04 -3.55
N TYR A 95 -5.98 -9.27 -4.42
CA TYR A 95 -6.17 -10.07 -5.64
C TYR A 95 -5.67 -11.50 -5.47
N LYS A 96 -6.24 -12.39 -6.29
CA LYS A 96 -5.71 -13.73 -6.49
C LYS A 96 -4.45 -13.66 -7.37
N THR A 97 -3.45 -14.43 -7.00
CA THR A 97 -2.30 -14.78 -7.85
C THR A 97 -2.40 -16.25 -8.25
N LYS A 98 -1.44 -16.78 -8.99
CA LYS A 98 -1.43 -18.21 -9.35
C LYS A 98 -1.46 -19.14 -8.13
N ASN A 99 -0.74 -18.78 -7.07
CA ASN A 99 -0.52 -19.67 -5.92
C ASN A 99 -1.10 -19.13 -4.61
N GLU A 100 -1.28 -17.81 -4.50
CA GLU A 100 -1.65 -17.16 -3.26
C GLU A 100 -2.48 -15.88 -3.49
N THR A 101 -2.38 -14.89 -2.62
CA THR A 101 -3.01 -13.58 -2.81
C THR A 101 -2.00 -12.47 -2.60
N ILE A 102 -2.23 -11.33 -3.25
CA ILE A 102 -1.44 -10.11 -3.09
C ILE A 102 -2.35 -8.92 -2.80
N ALA A 103 -1.97 -8.09 -1.84
CA ALA A 103 -2.68 -6.86 -1.51
C ALA A 103 -1.97 -5.67 -2.19
N LEU A 104 -2.66 -5.02 -3.11
CA LEU A 104 -2.13 -3.90 -3.89
C LEU A 104 -2.90 -2.63 -3.60
N ARG A 105 -2.23 -1.48 -3.71
CA ARG A 105 -2.83 -0.16 -3.62
C ARG A 105 -2.09 0.80 -4.55
N CYS A 106 -2.85 1.59 -5.32
CA CYS A 106 -2.33 2.74 -6.07
C CYS A 106 -2.72 4.02 -5.30
N PRO A 107 -1.77 4.69 -4.60
CA PRO A 107 -2.09 5.85 -3.76
C PRO A 107 -2.40 7.09 -4.59
N LYS A 108 -3.27 7.96 -4.06
CA LYS A 108 -3.57 9.27 -4.65
C LYS A 108 -2.68 10.36 -4.04
N ASP A 109 -1.39 10.31 -4.34
CA ASP A 109 -0.41 11.27 -3.83
C ASP A 109 0.73 11.41 -4.85
N ASN A 110 0.98 12.64 -5.32
CA ASN A 110 1.98 12.92 -6.35
C ASN A 110 3.41 12.62 -5.88
N TRP A 111 3.73 12.88 -4.61
CA TRP A 111 5.04 12.59 -4.05
C TRP A 111 5.30 11.08 -4.00
N LEU A 112 4.29 10.30 -3.55
CA LEU A 112 4.37 8.83 -3.57
C LEU A 112 4.48 8.28 -4.99
N SER A 113 3.72 8.81 -5.94
CA SER A 113 3.83 8.41 -7.35
C SER A 113 5.24 8.66 -7.87
N GLY A 114 5.82 9.84 -7.59
CA GLY A 114 7.20 10.15 -7.94
C GLY A 114 8.23 9.24 -7.27
N LEU A 115 8.02 8.88 -5.99
CA LEU A 115 8.88 7.93 -5.28
C LEU A 115 8.80 6.53 -5.90
N LEU A 116 7.59 6.03 -6.16
CA LEU A 116 7.38 4.71 -6.78
C LEU A 116 7.97 4.64 -8.18
N SER A 117 7.84 5.72 -8.96
CA SER A 117 8.50 5.86 -10.26
C SER A 117 10.03 5.82 -10.15
N SER A 118 10.60 6.54 -9.16
CA SER A 118 12.04 6.57 -8.90
C SER A 118 12.60 5.22 -8.44
N VAL A 119 11.84 4.46 -7.66
CA VAL A 119 12.21 3.09 -7.23
C VAL A 119 12.05 2.07 -8.36
N GLY A 120 11.09 2.27 -9.26
CA GLY A 120 10.84 1.41 -10.42
C GLY A 120 10.21 0.05 -10.10
N SER A 121 9.76 -0.17 -8.86
CA SER A 121 9.09 -1.40 -8.42
C SER A 121 8.10 -1.13 -7.28
N PRO A 122 7.14 -2.03 -7.05
CA PRO A 122 6.28 -1.93 -5.87
C PRO A 122 7.09 -1.97 -4.58
N ILE A 123 6.68 -1.17 -3.61
CA ILE A 123 7.21 -1.18 -2.25
C ILE A 123 6.13 -1.62 -1.28
N PHE A 124 6.49 -2.36 -0.23
CA PHE A 124 5.52 -2.57 0.83
C PHE A 124 5.28 -1.28 1.61
N SER A 125 4.09 -1.14 2.18
CA SER A 125 3.78 -0.10 3.15
C SER A 125 2.83 -0.64 4.22
N THR A 126 3.17 -0.39 5.48
CA THR A 126 2.33 -0.79 6.63
C THR A 126 2.39 0.28 7.69
N SER A 127 1.29 0.45 8.46
CA SER A 127 1.18 1.46 9.51
C SER A 127 2.38 1.53 10.44
N VAL A 128 2.76 2.74 10.85
CA VAL A 128 3.81 2.95 11.85
C VAL A 128 3.25 2.68 13.25
N ASN A 129 3.54 1.49 13.76
CA ASN A 129 3.20 1.03 15.11
C ASN A 129 3.94 -0.27 15.43
N ILE A 130 4.10 -0.58 16.70
CA ILE A 130 4.38 -1.95 17.13
C ILE A 130 3.10 -2.77 16.91
N SER A 131 3.25 -4.02 16.46
CA SER A 131 2.11 -4.87 16.11
C SER A 131 1.12 -5.00 17.28
N GLY A 132 -0.16 -4.80 16.99
CA GLY A 132 -1.24 -4.80 17.99
C GLY A 132 -1.60 -3.42 18.56
N ASN A 133 -0.73 -2.41 18.41
CA ASN A 133 -1.01 -1.04 18.86
C ASN A 133 -1.68 -0.21 17.75
N ASN A 134 -2.27 0.92 18.13
CA ASN A 134 -2.78 1.91 17.18
C ASN A 134 -1.65 2.48 16.30
N SER A 135 -2.01 2.87 15.07
CA SER A 135 -1.08 3.55 14.16
C SER A 135 -0.73 4.94 14.69
N MET A 136 0.56 5.27 14.67
CA MET A 136 1.04 6.61 14.98
C MET A 136 0.76 7.55 13.80
N GLN A 137 0.31 8.76 14.10
CA GLN A 137 0.00 9.80 13.11
C GLN A 137 0.77 11.10 13.38
N ASP A 138 1.19 11.31 14.62
CA ASP A 138 2.00 12.46 15.00
C ASP A 138 3.47 12.19 14.66
N ILE A 139 4.05 13.07 13.86
CA ILE A 139 5.44 12.94 13.40
C ILE A 139 6.45 13.08 14.55
N ILE A 140 6.12 13.82 15.61
CA ILE A 140 7.01 14.00 16.78
C ILE A 140 7.11 12.66 17.51
N ASP A 141 5.99 11.97 17.72
CA ASP A 141 5.95 10.67 18.37
C ASP A 141 6.64 9.59 17.53
N ILE A 142 6.46 9.63 16.21
CA ILE A 142 7.16 8.74 15.27
C ILE A 142 8.67 8.93 15.35
N LYS A 143 9.15 10.17 15.30
CA LYS A 143 10.58 10.49 15.44
C LYS A 143 11.13 10.00 16.76
N ARG A 144 10.44 10.32 17.89
CA ARG A 144 10.85 9.90 19.23
C ARG A 144 10.98 8.37 19.33
N SER A 145 10.07 7.63 18.71
CA SER A 145 10.01 6.17 18.82
C SER A 145 10.97 5.44 17.91
N PHE A 146 11.26 5.97 16.70
CA PHE A 146 11.91 5.20 15.65
C PHE A 146 13.17 5.81 15.04
N GLN A 147 13.55 7.05 15.38
CA GLN A 147 14.71 7.71 14.76
C GLN A 147 16.05 7.00 15.01
N LYS A 148 16.15 6.14 16.04
CA LYS A 148 17.35 5.36 16.33
C LYS A 148 17.42 4.07 15.52
N ASP A 149 16.27 3.50 15.17
CA ASP A 149 16.14 2.17 14.54
C ASP A 149 15.90 2.25 13.03
N ILE A 150 15.42 3.41 12.55
CA ILE A 150 15.09 3.62 11.14
C ILE A 150 16.08 4.60 10.51
N PRO A 151 16.75 4.21 9.40
CA PRO A 151 17.78 5.03 8.78
C PRO A 151 17.24 6.34 8.20
N LEU A 152 15.98 6.36 7.73
CA LEU A 152 15.34 7.55 7.16
C LEU A 152 13.87 7.66 7.57
N ILE A 153 13.49 8.84 8.07
CA ILE A 153 12.11 9.27 8.30
C ILE A 153 11.84 10.50 7.43
N VAL A 154 10.84 10.41 6.57
CA VAL A 154 10.35 11.56 5.81
C VAL A 154 9.25 12.24 6.61
N ASP A 155 9.46 13.52 6.93
CA ASP A 155 8.53 14.35 7.67
C ASP A 155 7.57 15.05 6.69
N GLY A 156 6.33 14.67 6.69
CA GLY A 156 5.22 15.31 5.95
C GLY A 156 4.23 16.01 6.88
N GLY A 157 4.65 16.34 8.12
CA GLY A 157 3.77 16.89 9.14
C GLY A 157 2.83 15.85 9.77
N ASN A 158 1.84 16.30 10.51
CA ASN A 158 0.86 15.41 11.12
C ASN A 158 -0.17 14.96 10.08
N ILE A 159 -0.42 13.65 10.02
CA ILE A 159 -1.39 13.04 9.10
C ILE A 159 -2.59 12.54 9.91
N ASN A 160 -3.70 13.26 9.84
CA ASN A 160 -4.96 12.88 10.50
C ASN A 160 -5.84 12.01 9.57
N GLY A 161 -5.22 11.09 8.84
CA GLY A 161 -5.89 10.26 7.85
C GLY A 161 -6.52 8.99 8.42
N THR A 162 -7.51 8.47 7.72
CA THR A 162 -8.08 7.14 7.97
C THR A 162 -7.39 6.12 7.08
N SER A 163 -7.13 4.94 7.61
CA SER A 163 -6.58 3.82 6.83
C SER A 163 -7.42 3.53 5.58
N SER A 164 -6.78 2.99 4.52
CA SER A 164 -7.46 2.62 3.28
C SER A 164 -8.60 1.61 3.52
N THR A 165 -9.64 1.68 2.70
CA THR A 165 -10.60 0.58 2.56
C THR A 165 -9.88 -0.65 2.04
N ILE A 166 -10.23 -1.85 2.55
CA ILE A 166 -9.66 -3.11 2.07
C ILE A 166 -10.80 -3.98 1.54
N ILE A 167 -10.66 -4.40 0.29
CA ILE A 167 -11.54 -5.39 -0.33
C ILE A 167 -10.79 -6.66 -0.68
N ASP A 168 -11.44 -7.80 -0.55
CA ASP A 168 -10.92 -9.10 -0.99
C ASP A 168 -11.70 -9.56 -2.23
N VAL A 169 -11.01 -9.57 -3.34
CA VAL A 169 -11.52 -10.04 -4.62
C VAL A 169 -10.81 -11.32 -5.08
N SER A 170 -10.04 -11.95 -4.18
CA SER A 170 -9.29 -13.17 -4.48
C SER A 170 -10.16 -14.43 -4.55
N LYS A 171 -11.39 -14.34 -4.06
CA LYS A 171 -12.40 -15.42 -4.09
C LYS A 171 -13.81 -14.83 -4.13
N ARG A 172 -14.76 -15.59 -4.62
CA ARG A 172 -16.16 -15.18 -4.68
C ARG A 172 -16.95 -15.69 -3.46
N PRO A 173 -17.94 -14.96 -2.94
CA PRO A 173 -18.27 -13.59 -3.32
C PRO A 173 -17.19 -12.60 -2.84
N PHE A 174 -17.02 -11.49 -3.55
CA PHE A 174 -16.12 -10.41 -3.16
C PHE A 174 -16.57 -9.76 -1.84
N LYS A 175 -15.62 -9.31 -1.01
CA LYS A 175 -15.92 -8.83 0.35
C LYS A 175 -15.19 -7.55 0.69
N VAL A 176 -15.82 -6.67 1.42
CA VAL A 176 -15.16 -5.59 2.14
C VAL A 176 -14.65 -6.16 3.47
N LEU A 177 -13.32 -6.14 3.66
CA LEU A 177 -12.68 -6.61 4.89
C LEU A 177 -12.48 -5.49 5.91
N ARG A 178 -12.35 -4.26 5.44
CA ARG A 178 -12.21 -3.06 6.28
C ARG A 178 -12.84 -1.88 5.56
N ASN A 179 -13.74 -1.19 6.23
CA ASN A 179 -14.20 0.13 5.82
C ASN A 179 -13.14 1.16 6.23
N GLY A 180 -12.65 1.92 5.27
CA GLY A 180 -11.71 3.02 5.44
C GLY A 180 -12.29 4.31 4.86
N SER A 181 -11.41 5.18 4.36
CA SER A 181 -11.79 6.48 3.82
C SER A 181 -12.41 6.45 2.40
N TYR A 182 -12.44 5.28 1.74
CA TYR A 182 -12.98 5.13 0.39
C TYR A 182 -14.18 4.19 0.36
N PHE A 183 -15.29 4.65 -0.23
CA PHE A 183 -16.47 3.82 -0.42
C PHE A 183 -16.42 3.13 -1.79
N ILE A 184 -16.70 1.82 -1.83
CA ILE A 184 -16.85 1.03 -3.05
C ILE A 184 -18.16 0.24 -2.99
N ASN A 185 -18.93 0.30 -4.09
CA ASN A 185 -20.16 -0.46 -4.24
C ASN A 185 -19.95 -1.60 -5.24
N PHE A 186 -20.20 -2.83 -4.79
CA PHE A 186 -20.11 -4.04 -5.63
C PHE A 186 -21.36 -4.35 -6.44
N ASP A 187 -22.47 -3.64 -6.25
CA ASP A 187 -23.72 -3.91 -6.96
C ASP A 187 -23.54 -3.83 -8.49
N ALA A 188 -22.70 -2.89 -8.95
CA ALA A 188 -22.37 -2.75 -10.36
C ALA A 188 -21.72 -4.01 -10.96
N ILE A 189 -20.93 -4.76 -10.17
CA ILE A 189 -20.29 -6.01 -10.62
C ILE A 189 -21.27 -7.16 -10.56
N SER A 190 -22.12 -7.21 -9.53
CA SER A 190 -23.10 -8.27 -9.34
C SER A 190 -24.15 -8.30 -10.46
N GLN A 191 -24.47 -7.13 -11.02
CA GLN A 191 -25.43 -6.99 -12.13
C GLN A 191 -24.81 -7.28 -13.51
N GLY A 192 -23.48 -7.16 -13.66
CA GLY A 192 -22.76 -7.38 -14.94
C GLY A 192 -22.30 -8.82 -15.15
N CYS A 193 -22.34 -9.68 -14.15
CA CYS A 193 -21.81 -11.04 -14.18
C CYS A 193 -22.89 -12.12 -14.37
N GLN A 194 -23.90 -11.87 -15.17
CA GLN A 194 -24.70 -12.99 -15.72
C GLN A 194 -24.03 -13.45 -17.02
N PRO A 195 -23.53 -14.70 -17.10
CA PRO A 195 -23.21 -15.28 -18.38
C PRO A 195 -24.52 -15.33 -19.18
N ARG A 196 -24.60 -14.54 -20.25
CA ARG A 196 -25.64 -14.80 -21.27
C ARG A 196 -25.28 -16.16 -21.87
N ILE A 197 -25.99 -17.18 -21.40
CA ILE A 197 -26.01 -18.48 -22.07
C ILE A 197 -26.77 -18.22 -23.37
N TYR A 198 -26.04 -18.25 -24.48
CA TYR A 198 -26.58 -18.42 -25.82
C TYR A 198 -26.31 -19.85 -26.26
#